data_daa0724f656d09a5049a187c04b538f0
#
_entry.id   daa0724f656d09a5049a187c04b538f0
#
_cell.length_a   1.000
_cell.length_b   1.000
_cell.length_c   1.000
_cell.angle_alpha   90.00
_cell.angle_beta   90.00
_cell.angle_gamma   90.00
#
_symmetry.space_group_name_H-M   'P 1'
#
loop_
_entity.id
_entity.type
_entity.pdbx_description
1 polymer ?
#
loop_
_entity_poly.entity_id
_entity_poly.type
_entity_poly.pdbx_seq_one_letter_code
_entity_poly.pdbx_strand_id
1 'polypeptide(L)'
;MENIKFKHILILLLAVSLWFISPLARAAMPDDKPKLVIPDSLRATYKYTDALKALTIHDDTTKGVALLREALEIDSTYAPAHYELASYYLETDPQRATIHARKAYERDTTSRWYMGLYGQVLAISGDIDGALPIFQKLIKIDRNNPDHYRVLSILYQQRKQPYSAIATLDSAEVRFGKINALTNMKRHLLIRTNQLDRAIEEAEKAVEDAPYEVDNVISLGHTYATAGRDSLAKVTLEQAIKMDSTSIDALTTYIDFCSQKHDMQGYLSTLKMLFSQKPYPLERKIDIVKKLTSDRAYYAKHYYQIGSLLQTLMINYPQQKSVIDLYGDHLLANGDLDGALALFKSNLESDPPQMDYYMAVIDIEEYMEHTDSVDYYVQRAMERFPADPKLLIRKANRQYMKGNLMGAIDSFKEAMTLTESDSLKGELWGYVGDTYHAIAERREQLAMAKIKRDTSAYPVKMKPKKAMEECFAAYDKALSLYPDNAMVLNNYAYFLSVEGRDFERALIMSTRANQLSENNSTYLDTHAWILYKLGKYEEARNVQRKALMLDTTGSEALLMHYGDILYALDDKFMAETYWKKALEAGADPRLVEQRLSKLKETSDEK
;
A
#
# COMPACT_ATOMS: atom_id res chain seq x y z
N MET A 1 33.97 10.15 -19.94
CA MET A 1 34.18 11.14 -21.03
C MET A 1 35.65 11.21 -21.53
N GLU A 2 36.62 10.65 -20.83
CA GLU A 2 38.04 10.65 -21.30
C GLU A 2 38.39 9.56 -22.31
N ASN A 3 37.67 8.45 -22.36
CA ASN A 3 37.94 7.36 -23.31
C ASN A 3 37.58 7.66 -24.78
N ILE A 4 36.83 8.74 -25.04
CA ILE A 4 36.46 9.13 -26.40
C ILE A 4 37.60 9.94 -27.07
N LYS A 5 38.40 10.69 -26.28
CA LYS A 5 39.49 11.53 -26.82
C LYS A 5 40.72 10.71 -27.29
N PHE A 6 40.97 9.55 -26.68
CA PHE A 6 42.11 8.70 -27.07
C PHE A 6 41.86 7.96 -28.40
N LYS A 7 40.62 7.61 -28.72
CA LYS A 7 40.27 7.01 -30.02
C LYS A 7 40.46 7.97 -31.19
N HIS A 8 40.28 9.27 -31.00
CA HIS A 8 40.42 10.27 -32.07
C HIS A 8 41.87 10.58 -32.43
N ILE A 9 42.81 10.44 -31.53
CA ILE A 9 44.26 10.69 -31.78
C ILE A 9 44.90 9.56 -32.58
N LEU A 10 44.43 8.33 -32.42
CA LEU A 10 44.97 7.17 -33.13
C LEU A 10 44.53 7.16 -34.61
N ILE A 11 43.36 7.72 -34.94
CA ILE A 11 42.81 7.83 -36.30
C ILE A 11 43.51 8.97 -37.10
N LEU A 12 43.94 10.04 -36.42
CA LEU A 12 44.66 11.13 -37.06
C LEU A 12 46.10 10.76 -37.46
N LEU A 13 46.77 9.87 -36.76
CA LEU A 13 48.12 9.43 -37.07
C LEU A 13 48.21 8.45 -38.24
N LEU A 14 47.12 7.73 -38.57
CA LEU A 14 47.04 6.85 -39.75
C LEU A 14 46.66 7.59 -41.02
N ALA A 15 46.05 8.77 -40.94
CA ALA A 15 45.67 9.56 -42.10
C ALA A 15 46.82 10.39 -42.69
N VAL A 16 47.89 10.66 -41.93
CA VAL A 16 49.02 11.50 -42.36
C VAL A 16 50.08 10.72 -43.17
N SER A 17 50.12 9.38 -43.09
CA SER A 17 51.10 8.58 -43.83
C SER A 17 50.77 8.27 -45.30
N LEU A 18 49.64 8.72 -45.81
CA LEU A 18 49.19 8.45 -47.19
C LEU A 18 49.34 9.64 -48.15
N TRP A 19 50.01 10.75 -47.76
CA TRP A 19 50.08 11.97 -48.59
C TRP A 19 51.43 12.28 -49.24
N PHE A 20 52.39 11.33 -49.25
CA PHE A 20 53.64 11.53 -49.99
C PHE A 20 53.88 10.42 -51.02
N ILE A 21 53.16 10.47 -52.14
CA ILE A 21 53.63 9.90 -53.42
C ILE A 21 53.51 10.96 -54.50
N SER A 22 54.65 11.43 -54.96
CA SER A 22 54.78 12.49 -55.94
C SER A 22 54.31 12.05 -57.34
N PRO A 23 53.80 12.99 -58.17
CA PRO A 23 53.35 12.72 -59.53
C PRO A 23 54.51 12.84 -60.50
N LEU A 24 55.29 11.79 -60.75
CA LEU A 24 56.22 11.72 -61.90
C LEU A 24 56.38 10.27 -62.32
N ALA A 25 55.62 9.85 -63.33
CA ALA A 25 55.93 8.93 -64.41
C ALA A 25 54.64 8.50 -65.16
N ARG A 26 54.14 9.32 -66.02
CA ARG A 26 53.30 8.83 -67.13
C ARG A 26 54.23 8.41 -68.27
N ALA A 27 54.62 7.17 -68.30
CA ALA A 27 55.15 6.52 -69.46
C ALA A 27 54.28 5.33 -69.81
N ALA A 28 53.90 5.20 -71.06
CA ALA A 28 53.01 4.19 -71.62
C ALA A 28 53.46 2.78 -71.23
N MET A 29 52.61 2.01 -70.57
CA MET A 29 52.77 0.58 -70.44
C MET A 29 51.65 -0.17 -71.15
N PRO A 30 51.91 -1.38 -71.67
CA PRO A 30 50.96 -2.19 -72.43
C PRO A 30 49.77 -2.63 -71.50
N ASP A 31 48.64 -2.87 -72.17
CA ASP A 31 47.33 -3.18 -71.54
C ASP A 31 47.22 -4.58 -70.85
N ASP A 32 48.30 -5.07 -70.25
CA ASP A 32 48.31 -6.31 -69.47
C ASP A 32 48.76 -6.02 -68.03
N LYS A 33 47.96 -5.23 -67.34
CA LYS A 33 48.14 -5.04 -65.92
C LYS A 33 47.79 -6.36 -65.22
N PRO A 34 48.74 -7.03 -64.47
CA PRO A 34 48.35 -8.12 -63.61
C PRO A 34 47.26 -7.59 -62.66
N LYS A 35 46.10 -8.21 -62.69
CA LYS A 35 45.06 -7.93 -61.69
C LYS A 35 45.71 -8.14 -60.32
N LEU A 36 45.95 -7.05 -59.60
CA LEU A 36 46.46 -7.11 -58.23
C LEU A 36 45.46 -7.93 -57.43
N VAL A 37 45.78 -9.20 -57.19
CA VAL A 37 44.94 -10.07 -56.33
C VAL A 37 45.18 -9.59 -54.92
N ILE A 38 44.25 -8.75 -54.44
CA ILE A 38 44.26 -8.31 -53.04
C ILE A 38 43.99 -9.55 -52.18
N PRO A 39 44.91 -9.93 -51.25
CA PRO A 39 44.72 -11.06 -50.39
C PRO A 39 43.39 -10.92 -49.60
N ASP A 40 42.71 -12.03 -49.33
CA ASP A 40 41.43 -12.03 -48.63
C ASP A 40 41.50 -11.35 -47.28
N SER A 41 42.61 -11.51 -46.56
CA SER A 41 42.86 -10.83 -45.27
C SER A 41 42.85 -9.29 -45.40
N LEU A 42 43.40 -8.77 -46.50
CA LEU A 42 43.38 -7.32 -46.77
C LEU A 42 42.00 -6.84 -47.20
N ARG A 43 41.24 -7.63 -47.96
CA ARG A 43 39.85 -7.37 -48.32
C ARG A 43 38.93 -7.37 -47.09
N ALA A 44 39.12 -8.34 -46.16
CA ALA A 44 38.43 -8.40 -44.89
C ALA A 44 38.73 -7.17 -44.00
N THR A 45 40.00 -6.69 -44.01
CA THR A 45 40.42 -5.48 -43.28
C THR A 45 39.72 -4.23 -43.79
N TYR A 46 39.53 -4.07 -45.11
CA TYR A 46 38.76 -2.93 -45.66
C TYR A 46 37.31 -2.96 -45.19
N LYS A 47 36.63 -4.10 -45.27
CA LYS A 47 35.28 -4.27 -44.77
C LYS A 47 35.15 -4.00 -43.26
N TYR A 48 36.08 -4.47 -42.48
CA TYR A 48 36.20 -4.21 -41.06
C TYR A 48 36.37 -2.71 -40.78
N THR A 49 37.22 -2.00 -41.53
CA THR A 49 37.44 -0.57 -41.36
C THR A 49 36.18 0.23 -41.68
N ASP A 50 35.45 -0.16 -42.74
CA ASP A 50 34.18 0.47 -43.09
C ASP A 50 33.08 0.15 -42.03
N ALA A 51 33.10 -1.06 -41.45
CA ALA A 51 32.24 -1.41 -40.33
C ALA A 51 32.50 -0.52 -39.11
N LEU A 52 33.77 -0.32 -38.74
CA LEU A 52 34.13 0.58 -37.63
C LEU A 52 33.66 2.02 -37.91
N LYS A 53 33.82 2.53 -39.14
CA LYS A 53 33.28 3.87 -39.49
C LYS A 53 31.77 3.94 -39.30
N ALA A 54 31.04 2.90 -39.75
CA ALA A 54 29.59 2.83 -39.56
C ALA A 54 29.21 2.84 -38.09
N LEU A 55 29.89 2.04 -37.26
CA LEU A 55 29.62 1.92 -35.83
C LEU A 55 30.01 3.17 -35.03
N THR A 56 31.16 3.82 -35.36
CA THR A 56 31.75 4.86 -34.51
C THR A 56 31.53 6.27 -34.98
N ILE A 57 31.41 6.48 -36.29
CA ILE A 57 31.26 7.81 -36.92
C ILE A 57 29.81 8.08 -37.29
N HIS A 58 29.14 7.07 -37.85
CA HIS A 58 27.79 7.23 -38.39
C HIS A 58 26.70 6.73 -37.46
N ASP A 59 27.06 6.08 -36.35
CA ASP A 59 26.15 5.45 -35.38
C ASP A 59 25.13 4.49 -36.02
N ASP A 60 25.54 3.89 -37.16
CA ASP A 60 24.73 2.94 -37.93
C ASP A 60 25.12 1.50 -37.57
N THR A 61 24.54 1.05 -36.45
CA THR A 61 24.81 -0.29 -35.90
C THR A 61 24.40 -1.39 -36.89
N THR A 62 23.28 -1.22 -37.60
CA THR A 62 22.78 -2.23 -38.54
C THR A 62 23.76 -2.44 -39.70
N LYS A 63 24.24 -1.34 -40.31
CA LYS A 63 25.22 -1.37 -41.37
C LYS A 63 26.57 -1.88 -40.86
N GLY A 64 26.99 -1.44 -39.67
CA GLY A 64 28.24 -1.89 -39.07
C GLY A 64 28.29 -3.40 -38.88
N VAL A 65 27.24 -3.99 -38.28
CA VAL A 65 27.13 -5.44 -38.11
C VAL A 65 27.08 -6.19 -39.45
N ALA A 66 26.38 -5.66 -40.45
CA ALA A 66 26.35 -6.25 -41.79
C ALA A 66 27.76 -6.32 -42.40
N LEU A 67 28.52 -5.21 -42.36
CA LEU A 67 29.88 -5.13 -42.85
C LEU A 67 30.86 -6.05 -42.11
N LEU A 68 30.68 -6.22 -40.77
CA LEU A 68 31.45 -7.20 -39.98
C LEU A 68 31.20 -8.64 -40.46
N ARG A 69 29.96 -8.98 -40.78
CA ARG A 69 29.59 -10.29 -41.36
C ARG A 69 30.19 -10.49 -42.74
N GLU A 70 30.13 -9.48 -43.60
CA GLU A 70 30.78 -9.52 -44.92
C GLU A 70 32.31 -9.70 -44.80
N ALA A 71 32.95 -9.07 -43.78
CA ALA A 71 34.39 -9.32 -43.53
C ALA A 71 34.65 -10.79 -43.17
N LEU A 72 33.77 -11.44 -42.41
CA LEU A 72 33.89 -12.85 -42.05
C LEU A 72 33.49 -13.80 -43.21
N GLU A 73 32.71 -13.37 -44.18
CA GLU A 73 32.46 -14.11 -45.42
C GLU A 73 33.73 -14.18 -46.29
N ILE A 74 34.54 -13.11 -46.26
CA ILE A 74 35.79 -13.02 -46.99
C ILE A 74 36.89 -13.81 -46.26
N ASP A 75 37.06 -13.59 -44.95
CA ASP A 75 38.00 -14.27 -44.10
C ASP A 75 37.30 -14.70 -42.79
N SER A 76 36.89 -15.96 -42.76
CA SER A 76 36.13 -16.52 -41.61
C SER A 76 36.99 -16.65 -40.34
N THR A 77 38.29 -16.36 -40.40
CA THR A 77 39.21 -16.38 -39.26
C THR A 77 39.62 -14.98 -38.80
N TYR A 78 39.02 -13.93 -39.36
CA TYR A 78 39.42 -12.55 -39.08
C TYR A 78 39.04 -12.13 -37.66
N ALA A 79 39.96 -12.27 -36.72
CA ALA A 79 39.74 -12.07 -35.29
C ALA A 79 39.15 -10.70 -34.90
N PRO A 80 39.56 -9.54 -35.53
CA PRO A 80 39.00 -8.26 -35.17
C PRO A 80 37.46 -8.17 -35.42
N ALA A 81 36.96 -8.75 -36.53
CA ALA A 81 35.54 -8.78 -36.80
C ALA A 81 34.77 -9.68 -35.83
N HIS A 82 35.36 -10.79 -35.47
CA HIS A 82 34.80 -11.65 -34.41
C HIS A 82 34.75 -10.93 -33.05
N TYR A 83 35.76 -10.17 -32.69
CA TYR A 83 35.78 -9.38 -31.45
C TYR A 83 34.65 -8.34 -31.40
N GLU A 84 34.49 -7.55 -32.46
CA GLU A 84 33.42 -6.54 -32.50
C GLU A 84 32.02 -7.17 -32.51
N LEU A 85 31.82 -8.26 -33.23
CA LEU A 85 30.55 -8.99 -33.19
C LEU A 85 30.26 -9.59 -31.82
N ALA A 86 31.29 -10.11 -31.14
CA ALA A 86 31.11 -10.59 -29.77
C ALA A 86 30.74 -9.47 -28.80
N SER A 87 31.35 -8.29 -28.94
CA SER A 87 31.01 -7.10 -28.16
C SER A 87 29.58 -6.64 -28.42
N TYR A 88 29.16 -6.67 -29.68
CA TYR A 88 27.79 -6.32 -30.07
C TYR A 88 26.73 -7.28 -29.48
N TYR A 89 27.00 -8.59 -29.53
CA TYR A 89 26.07 -9.59 -29.03
C TYR A 89 26.12 -9.79 -27.50
N LEU A 90 27.04 -9.16 -26.80
CA LEU A 90 27.28 -9.39 -25.37
C LEU A 90 26.01 -9.24 -24.53
N GLU A 91 25.19 -8.23 -24.82
CA GLU A 91 23.97 -7.93 -24.08
C GLU A 91 22.71 -8.53 -24.72
N THR A 92 22.73 -8.78 -26.05
CA THR A 92 21.54 -9.17 -26.80
C THR A 92 21.43 -10.65 -27.09
N ASP A 93 22.58 -11.32 -27.31
CA ASP A 93 22.64 -12.76 -27.62
C ASP A 93 23.94 -13.38 -27.08
N PRO A 94 23.95 -13.76 -25.79
CA PRO A 94 25.17 -14.32 -25.16
C PRO A 94 25.71 -15.58 -25.82
N GLN A 95 24.86 -16.36 -26.50
CA GLN A 95 25.31 -17.56 -27.21
C GLN A 95 26.16 -17.22 -28.44
N ARG A 96 25.66 -16.25 -29.27
CA ARG A 96 26.46 -15.74 -30.40
C ARG A 96 27.71 -15.02 -29.94
N ALA A 97 27.62 -14.22 -28.87
CA ALA A 97 28.76 -13.57 -28.26
C ALA A 97 29.85 -14.60 -27.89
N THR A 98 29.47 -15.72 -27.27
CA THR A 98 30.41 -16.79 -26.90
C THR A 98 31.11 -17.40 -28.13
N ILE A 99 30.38 -17.68 -29.21
CA ILE A 99 30.94 -18.24 -30.44
C ILE A 99 31.98 -17.29 -31.05
N HIS A 100 31.64 -16.03 -31.17
CA HIS A 100 32.50 -15.02 -31.78
C HIS A 100 33.72 -14.69 -30.87
N ALA A 101 33.52 -14.52 -29.57
CA ALA A 101 34.59 -14.26 -28.62
C ALA A 101 35.59 -15.40 -28.57
N ARG A 102 35.13 -16.66 -28.60
CA ARG A 102 35.98 -17.86 -28.68
C ARG A 102 36.84 -17.84 -29.93
N LYS A 103 36.27 -17.60 -31.11
CA LYS A 103 36.99 -17.55 -32.38
C LYS A 103 38.08 -16.46 -32.41
N ALA A 104 37.78 -15.29 -31.85
CA ALA A 104 38.75 -14.21 -31.70
C ALA A 104 39.92 -14.65 -30.78
N TYR A 105 39.60 -15.24 -29.64
CA TYR A 105 40.59 -15.73 -28.66
C TYR A 105 41.44 -16.89 -29.20
N GLU A 106 40.86 -17.88 -29.89
CA GLU A 106 41.58 -19.01 -30.49
C GLU A 106 42.59 -18.55 -31.55
N ARG A 107 42.30 -17.45 -32.24
CA ARG A 107 43.21 -16.89 -33.25
C ARG A 107 44.43 -16.21 -32.64
N ASP A 108 44.27 -15.55 -31.50
CA ASP A 108 45.38 -14.97 -30.73
C ASP A 108 45.10 -15.09 -29.22
N THR A 109 45.64 -16.13 -28.63
CA THR A 109 45.52 -16.45 -27.20
C THR A 109 46.37 -15.56 -26.30
N THR A 110 47.13 -14.61 -26.85
CA THR A 110 47.98 -13.67 -26.12
C THR A 110 47.39 -12.27 -26.09
N SER A 111 46.44 -11.97 -26.98
CA SER A 111 45.77 -10.71 -26.98
C SER A 111 44.94 -10.49 -25.70
N ARG A 112 45.31 -9.49 -24.91
CA ARG A 112 44.58 -9.12 -23.69
C ARG A 112 43.12 -8.73 -23.99
N TRP A 113 42.86 -8.16 -25.15
CA TRP A 113 41.53 -7.74 -25.57
C TRP A 113 40.59 -8.91 -25.86
N TYR A 114 41.08 -9.87 -26.69
CA TYR A 114 40.31 -11.07 -27.02
C TYR A 114 40.11 -11.96 -25.79
N MET A 115 41.15 -12.09 -24.99
CA MET A 115 41.10 -12.82 -23.73
C MET A 115 40.11 -12.20 -22.74
N GLY A 116 40.14 -10.87 -22.58
CA GLY A 116 39.24 -10.13 -21.68
C GLY A 116 37.79 -10.30 -22.08
N LEU A 117 37.47 -10.10 -23.37
CA LEU A 117 36.10 -10.27 -23.86
C LEU A 117 35.62 -11.71 -23.76
N TYR A 118 36.47 -12.70 -24.14
CA TYR A 118 36.08 -14.10 -24.04
C TYR A 118 35.83 -14.52 -22.59
N GLY A 119 36.69 -14.13 -21.66
CA GLY A 119 36.50 -14.38 -20.24
C GLY A 119 35.22 -13.71 -19.68
N GLN A 120 34.94 -12.49 -20.12
CA GLN A 120 33.71 -11.77 -19.74
C GLN A 120 32.44 -12.46 -20.26
N VAL A 121 32.44 -12.89 -21.51
CA VAL A 121 31.30 -13.61 -22.11
C VAL A 121 31.06 -14.94 -21.39
N LEU A 122 32.12 -15.70 -21.09
CA LEU A 122 32.00 -16.94 -20.31
C LEU A 122 31.41 -16.69 -18.93
N ALA A 123 31.86 -15.62 -18.25
CA ALA A 123 31.36 -15.24 -16.93
C ALA A 123 29.85 -14.89 -16.97
N ILE A 124 29.43 -14.11 -17.97
CA ILE A 124 28.01 -13.72 -18.18
C ILE A 124 27.16 -14.94 -18.56
N SER A 125 27.70 -15.86 -19.36
CA SER A 125 27.02 -17.10 -19.76
C SER A 125 26.99 -18.16 -18.63
N GLY A 126 27.57 -17.89 -17.47
CA GLY A 126 27.60 -18.80 -16.32
C GLY A 126 28.66 -19.89 -16.39
N ASP A 127 29.53 -19.87 -17.39
CA ASP A 127 30.69 -20.78 -17.49
C ASP A 127 31.84 -20.26 -16.62
N ILE A 128 31.67 -20.42 -15.31
CA ILE A 128 32.64 -19.92 -14.32
C ILE A 128 33.96 -20.67 -14.42
N ASP A 129 33.91 -21.98 -14.69
CA ASP A 129 35.07 -22.82 -14.79
C ASP A 129 35.92 -22.52 -16.03
N GLY A 130 35.30 -22.11 -17.14
CA GLY A 130 35.95 -21.60 -18.32
C GLY A 130 36.54 -20.19 -18.14
N ALA A 131 35.80 -19.28 -17.45
CA ALA A 131 36.24 -17.90 -17.23
C ALA A 131 37.44 -17.80 -16.26
N LEU A 132 37.47 -18.62 -15.23
CA LEU A 132 38.47 -18.56 -14.15
C LEU A 132 39.92 -18.59 -14.65
N PRO A 133 40.37 -19.59 -15.44
CA PRO A 133 41.76 -19.67 -15.92
C PRO A 133 42.12 -18.49 -16.85
N ILE A 134 41.12 -17.92 -17.54
CA ILE A 134 41.33 -16.75 -18.41
C ILE A 134 41.67 -15.52 -17.58
N PHE A 135 40.90 -15.24 -16.54
CA PHE A 135 41.19 -14.10 -15.67
C PHE A 135 42.43 -14.28 -14.82
N GLN A 136 42.76 -15.53 -14.40
CA GLN A 136 44.03 -15.85 -13.76
C GLN A 136 45.25 -15.57 -14.68
N LYS A 137 45.09 -15.77 -16.00
CA LYS A 137 46.09 -15.42 -16.99
C LYS A 137 46.14 -13.91 -17.24
N LEU A 138 44.96 -13.24 -17.31
CA LEU A 138 44.85 -11.81 -17.53
C LEU A 138 45.55 -10.99 -16.46
N ILE A 139 45.42 -11.32 -15.17
CA ILE A 139 46.08 -10.58 -14.09
C ILE A 139 47.65 -10.70 -14.17
N LYS A 140 48.16 -11.68 -14.92
CA LYS A 140 49.61 -11.85 -15.14
C LYS A 140 50.10 -11.09 -16.37
N ILE A 141 49.29 -10.98 -17.42
CA ILE A 141 49.63 -10.35 -18.71
C ILE A 141 49.32 -8.86 -18.68
N ASP A 142 48.09 -8.51 -18.32
CA ASP A 142 47.60 -7.12 -18.21
C ASP A 142 47.54 -6.68 -16.74
N ARG A 143 48.77 -6.57 -16.19
CA ARG A 143 48.99 -6.38 -14.75
C ARG A 143 48.45 -5.05 -14.21
N ASN A 144 48.16 -4.06 -15.05
CA ASN A 144 47.80 -2.68 -14.63
C ASN A 144 46.29 -2.39 -14.70
N ASN A 145 45.49 -3.44 -14.86
CA ASN A 145 44.05 -3.30 -14.89
C ASN A 145 43.39 -3.88 -13.62
N PRO A 146 42.91 -3.06 -12.67
CA PRO A 146 42.28 -3.53 -11.44
C PRO A 146 40.98 -4.29 -11.67
N ASP A 147 40.28 -4.05 -12.79
CA ASP A 147 39.04 -4.76 -13.11
C ASP A 147 39.23 -6.27 -13.28
N HIS A 148 40.39 -6.73 -13.74
CA HIS A 148 40.66 -8.16 -13.83
C HIS A 148 40.65 -8.85 -12.45
N TYR A 149 41.14 -8.16 -11.43
CA TYR A 149 41.10 -8.66 -10.05
C TYR A 149 39.68 -8.62 -9.49
N ARG A 150 38.94 -7.59 -9.81
CA ARG A 150 37.53 -7.49 -9.42
C ARG A 150 36.70 -8.65 -9.98
N VAL A 151 36.82 -8.90 -11.30
CA VAL A 151 36.09 -9.99 -11.96
C VAL A 151 36.56 -11.35 -11.43
N LEU A 152 37.85 -11.56 -11.28
CA LEU A 152 38.41 -12.82 -10.73
C LEU A 152 37.89 -13.08 -9.31
N SER A 153 37.79 -12.04 -8.48
CA SER A 153 37.20 -12.16 -7.13
C SER A 153 35.72 -12.55 -7.19
N ILE A 154 34.96 -11.99 -8.13
CA ILE A 154 33.54 -12.35 -8.34
C ILE A 154 33.44 -13.84 -8.77
N LEU A 155 34.25 -14.28 -9.70
CA LEU A 155 34.27 -15.67 -10.16
C LEU A 155 34.58 -16.66 -9.02
N TYR A 156 35.55 -16.33 -8.16
CA TYR A 156 35.79 -17.12 -6.96
C TYR A 156 34.62 -17.15 -5.99
N GLN A 157 33.91 -16.03 -5.83
CA GLN A 157 32.71 -15.98 -5.00
C GLN A 157 31.58 -16.87 -5.55
N GLN A 158 31.32 -16.81 -6.87
CA GLN A 158 30.34 -17.67 -7.54
C GLN A 158 30.71 -19.15 -7.40
N ARG A 159 32.01 -19.48 -7.42
CA ARG A 159 32.51 -20.84 -7.19
C ARG A 159 32.53 -21.25 -5.70
N LYS A 160 31.97 -20.42 -4.80
CA LYS A 160 31.96 -20.62 -3.33
C LYS A 160 33.37 -20.75 -2.73
N GLN A 161 34.33 -20.01 -3.27
CA GLN A 161 35.71 -19.93 -2.80
C GLN A 161 36.06 -18.54 -2.26
N PRO A 162 35.43 -18.10 -1.15
CA PRO A 162 35.57 -16.72 -0.66
C PRO A 162 37.01 -16.38 -0.21
N TYR A 163 37.76 -17.35 0.29
CA TYR A 163 39.15 -17.13 0.69
C TYR A 163 40.04 -16.82 -0.52
N SER A 164 39.84 -17.49 -1.65
CA SER A 164 40.54 -17.18 -2.90
C SER A 164 40.16 -15.82 -3.46
N ALA A 165 38.87 -15.41 -3.29
CA ALA A 165 38.41 -14.08 -3.63
C ALA A 165 39.10 -13.00 -2.79
N ILE A 166 39.23 -13.20 -1.47
CA ILE A 166 39.92 -12.28 -0.55
C ILE A 166 41.41 -12.19 -0.95
N ALA A 167 42.12 -13.32 -1.16
CA ALA A 167 43.51 -13.33 -1.56
C ALA A 167 43.77 -12.62 -2.90
N THR A 168 42.80 -12.68 -3.82
CA THR A 168 42.82 -11.92 -5.09
C THR A 168 42.75 -10.42 -4.83
N LEU A 169 41.89 -9.98 -3.94
CA LEU A 169 41.73 -8.56 -3.57
C LEU A 169 42.91 -8.05 -2.75
N ASP A 170 43.49 -8.88 -1.86
CA ASP A 170 44.75 -8.57 -1.17
C ASP A 170 45.90 -8.34 -2.19
N SER A 171 45.97 -9.17 -3.23
CA SER A 171 46.95 -9.02 -4.31
C SER A 171 46.74 -7.76 -5.14
N ALA A 172 45.48 -7.37 -5.36
CA ALA A 172 45.14 -6.11 -6.02
C ALA A 172 45.57 -4.90 -5.17
N GLU A 173 45.32 -4.94 -3.88
CA GLU A 173 45.67 -3.87 -2.95
C GLU A 173 47.20 -3.65 -2.84
N VAL A 174 47.97 -4.73 -2.77
CA VAL A 174 49.44 -4.65 -2.80
C VAL A 174 49.95 -3.98 -4.07
N ARG A 175 49.22 -4.14 -5.19
CA ARG A 175 49.67 -3.64 -6.48
C ARG A 175 49.23 -2.22 -6.79
N PHE A 176 47.98 -1.90 -6.48
CA PHE A 176 47.33 -0.63 -6.87
C PHE A 176 47.16 0.33 -5.71
N GLY A 177 47.47 -0.10 -4.49
CA GLY A 177 47.00 0.59 -3.30
C GLY A 177 45.49 0.35 -3.08
N LYS A 178 44.89 1.12 -2.19
CA LYS A 178 43.50 1.00 -1.87
C LYS A 178 42.61 1.64 -2.95
N ILE A 179 41.77 0.82 -3.55
CA ILE A 179 40.70 1.24 -4.47
C ILE A 179 39.39 0.98 -3.76
N ASN A 180 38.60 2.02 -3.46
CA ASN A 180 37.37 1.94 -2.65
C ASN A 180 36.45 0.78 -3.04
N ALA A 181 36.22 0.57 -4.34
CA ALA A 181 35.37 -0.52 -4.82
C ALA A 181 35.92 -1.92 -4.44
N LEU A 182 37.21 -2.12 -4.55
CA LEU A 182 37.88 -3.42 -4.21
C LEU A 182 37.98 -3.61 -2.69
N THR A 183 38.29 -2.54 -1.96
CA THR A 183 38.36 -2.55 -0.50
C THR A 183 36.98 -2.85 0.11
N ASN A 184 35.93 -2.24 -0.40
CA ASN A 184 34.56 -2.53 0.03
C ASN A 184 34.17 -3.98 -0.26
N MET A 185 34.50 -4.50 -1.45
CA MET A 185 34.24 -5.89 -1.80
C MET A 185 34.99 -6.84 -0.86
N LYS A 186 36.26 -6.57 -0.56
CA LYS A 186 37.09 -7.34 0.37
C LYS A 186 36.50 -7.35 1.77
N ARG A 187 36.08 -6.19 2.28
CA ARG A 187 35.45 -6.07 3.59
C ARG A 187 34.15 -6.88 3.69
N HIS A 188 33.29 -6.83 2.69
CA HIS A 188 32.06 -7.66 2.67
C HIS A 188 32.40 -9.17 2.69
N LEU A 189 33.47 -9.59 2.00
CA LEU A 189 33.92 -10.98 2.04
C LEU A 189 34.49 -11.36 3.40
N LEU A 190 35.26 -10.49 4.03
CA LEU A 190 35.78 -10.69 5.38
C LEU A 190 34.67 -10.88 6.39
N ILE A 191 33.63 -10.05 6.31
CA ILE A 191 32.40 -10.17 7.15
C ILE A 191 31.72 -11.53 6.90
N ARG A 192 31.48 -11.89 5.63
CA ARG A 192 30.80 -13.14 5.27
C ARG A 192 31.60 -14.40 5.67
N THR A 193 32.90 -14.30 5.78
CA THR A 193 33.79 -15.40 6.21
C THR A 193 34.12 -15.34 7.70
N ASN A 194 33.40 -14.48 8.46
CA ASN A 194 33.59 -14.27 9.90
C ASN A 194 35.01 -13.83 10.31
N GLN A 195 35.73 -13.15 9.41
CA GLN A 195 37.04 -12.55 9.70
C GLN A 195 36.83 -11.09 10.16
N LEU A 196 36.08 -10.93 11.27
CA LEU A 196 35.57 -9.63 11.70
C LEU A 196 36.64 -8.64 12.12
N ASP A 197 37.71 -9.12 12.79
CA ASP A 197 38.80 -8.23 13.23
C ASP A 197 39.56 -7.64 12.02
N ARG A 198 39.80 -8.44 10.97
CA ARG A 198 40.39 -7.95 9.72
C ARG A 198 39.45 -6.96 9.01
N ALA A 199 38.13 -7.22 9.04
CA ALA A 199 37.18 -6.32 8.43
C ALA A 199 37.16 -4.96 9.15
N ILE A 200 37.30 -4.95 10.48
CA ILE A 200 37.44 -3.74 11.29
C ILE A 200 38.71 -2.98 10.94
N GLU A 201 39.87 -3.67 10.97
CA GLU A 201 41.16 -3.06 10.64
C GLU A 201 41.17 -2.39 9.26
N GLU A 202 40.57 -3.05 8.26
CA GLU A 202 40.44 -2.49 6.92
C GLU A 202 39.53 -1.25 6.87
N ALA A 203 38.44 -1.26 7.65
CA ALA A 203 37.51 -0.15 7.70
C ALA A 203 38.10 1.04 8.49
N GLU A 204 38.77 0.79 9.62
CA GLU A 204 39.46 1.82 10.40
C GLU A 204 40.52 2.53 9.55
N LYS A 205 41.36 1.72 8.84
CA LYS A 205 42.37 2.28 7.97
C LYS A 205 41.80 3.06 6.79
N ALA A 206 40.61 2.69 6.28
CA ALA A 206 39.94 3.49 5.25
C ALA A 206 39.50 4.85 5.77
N VAL A 207 39.07 4.93 7.03
CA VAL A 207 38.73 6.22 7.68
C VAL A 207 40.00 7.03 7.99
N GLU A 208 41.10 6.40 8.41
CA GLU A 208 42.39 7.08 8.62
C GLU A 208 42.94 7.68 7.31
N ASP A 209 42.86 6.93 6.21
CA ASP A 209 43.38 7.36 4.90
C ASP A 209 42.52 8.47 4.28
N ALA A 210 41.19 8.50 4.57
CA ALA A 210 40.26 9.48 4.05
C ALA A 210 39.18 9.86 5.11
N PRO A 211 39.55 10.67 6.11
CA PRO A 211 38.70 10.93 7.28
C PRO A 211 37.47 11.81 6.99
N TYR A 212 37.43 12.47 5.83
CA TYR A 212 36.29 13.31 5.42
C TYR A 212 35.29 12.61 4.51
N GLU A 213 35.57 11.37 4.12
CA GLU A 213 34.69 10.56 3.30
C GLU A 213 33.62 9.88 4.19
N VAL A 214 32.40 10.39 4.13
CA VAL A 214 31.28 9.90 4.96
C VAL A 214 31.03 8.41 4.74
N ASP A 215 31.16 7.92 3.51
CA ASP A 215 30.95 6.51 3.16
C ASP A 215 31.92 5.57 3.90
N ASN A 216 33.16 6.00 4.16
CA ASN A 216 34.10 5.23 4.95
C ASN A 216 33.63 5.12 6.41
N VAL A 217 33.14 6.20 6.98
CA VAL A 217 32.64 6.25 8.37
C VAL A 217 31.36 5.40 8.50
N ILE A 218 30.44 5.49 7.54
CA ILE A 218 29.24 4.61 7.48
C ILE A 218 29.66 3.14 7.44
N SER A 219 30.62 2.84 6.57
CA SER A 219 31.15 1.49 6.38
C SER A 219 31.81 0.93 7.64
N LEU A 220 32.57 1.75 8.37
CA LEU A 220 33.17 1.37 9.65
C LEU A 220 32.10 1.12 10.71
N GLY A 221 31.12 2.01 10.83
CA GLY A 221 30.00 1.85 11.76
C GLY A 221 29.20 0.57 11.50
N HIS A 222 28.90 0.28 10.24
CA HIS A 222 28.26 -0.99 9.85
C HIS A 222 29.13 -2.21 10.17
N THR A 223 30.45 -2.11 9.98
CA THR A 223 31.39 -3.20 10.30
C THR A 223 31.43 -3.46 11.80
N TYR A 224 31.49 -2.42 12.63
CA TYR A 224 31.39 -2.54 14.09
C TYR A 224 30.05 -3.17 14.54
N ALA A 225 28.93 -2.74 13.93
CA ALA A 225 27.61 -3.30 14.23
C ALA A 225 27.55 -4.81 13.94
N THR A 226 28.09 -5.22 12.80
CA THR A 226 28.14 -6.63 12.39
C THR A 226 29.09 -7.45 13.29
N ALA A 227 30.15 -6.85 13.77
CA ALA A 227 31.09 -7.49 14.72
C ALA A 227 30.59 -7.47 16.18
N GLY A 228 29.40 -6.97 16.45
CA GLY A 228 28.83 -6.87 17.80
C GLY A 228 29.52 -5.82 18.69
N ARG A 229 30.27 -4.89 18.10
CA ARG A 229 30.91 -3.76 18.80
C ARG A 229 29.92 -2.59 18.90
N ASP A 230 28.78 -2.82 19.56
CA ASP A 230 27.60 -1.93 19.52
C ASP A 230 27.87 -0.48 19.95
N SER A 231 28.69 -0.27 20.99
CA SER A 231 29.03 1.08 21.44
C SER A 231 29.85 1.84 20.41
N LEU A 232 30.81 1.17 19.76
CA LEU A 232 31.61 1.79 18.68
C LEU A 232 30.75 2.03 17.44
N ALA A 233 29.89 1.08 17.07
CA ALA A 233 28.96 1.22 15.97
C ALA A 233 28.09 2.45 16.13
N LYS A 234 27.46 2.64 17.32
CA LYS A 234 26.61 3.77 17.62
C LYS A 234 27.33 5.10 17.44
N VAL A 235 28.47 5.25 18.11
CA VAL A 235 29.26 6.50 18.07
C VAL A 235 29.71 6.82 16.64
N THR A 236 30.19 5.80 15.90
CA THR A 236 30.68 5.98 14.53
C THR A 236 29.55 6.34 13.56
N LEU A 237 28.38 5.70 13.65
CA LEU A 237 27.22 6.05 12.81
C LEU A 237 26.64 7.41 13.15
N GLU A 238 26.59 7.78 14.43
CA GLU A 238 26.22 9.15 14.84
C GLU A 238 27.22 10.19 14.31
N GLN A 239 28.51 9.85 14.25
CA GLN A 239 29.53 10.70 13.62
C GLN A 239 29.26 10.87 12.13
N ALA A 240 28.95 9.80 11.41
CA ALA A 240 28.59 9.86 9.98
C ALA A 240 27.41 10.82 9.73
N ILE A 241 26.35 10.73 10.56
CA ILE A 241 25.20 11.65 10.49
C ILE A 241 25.60 13.10 10.82
N LYS A 242 26.54 13.31 11.75
CA LYS A 242 27.05 14.66 12.05
C LYS A 242 27.88 15.23 10.90
N MET A 243 28.61 14.41 10.17
CA MET A 243 29.39 14.81 9.00
C MET A 243 28.46 15.19 7.83
N ASP A 244 27.44 14.38 7.57
CA ASP A 244 26.41 14.68 6.59
C ASP A 244 25.02 14.23 7.09
N SER A 245 24.27 15.18 7.61
CA SER A 245 22.91 14.94 8.12
C SER A 245 21.87 14.70 7.02
N THR A 246 22.25 14.86 5.75
CA THR A 246 21.39 14.63 4.58
C THR A 246 21.67 13.32 3.89
N SER A 247 22.76 12.63 4.25
CA SER A 247 23.12 11.32 3.68
C SER A 247 22.06 10.26 3.99
N ILE A 248 21.36 9.82 2.95
CA ILE A 248 20.35 8.76 3.06
C ILE A 248 21.00 7.47 3.56
N ASP A 249 22.21 7.16 3.11
CA ASP A 249 22.94 5.94 3.50
C ASP A 249 23.34 5.96 4.97
N ALA A 250 23.80 7.10 5.50
CA ALA A 250 24.09 7.26 6.93
C ALA A 250 22.82 7.07 7.78
N LEU A 251 21.73 7.75 7.38
CA LEU A 251 20.46 7.71 8.10
C LEU A 251 19.86 6.29 8.08
N THR A 252 19.82 5.63 6.92
CA THR A 252 19.24 4.27 6.81
C THR A 252 20.09 3.25 7.55
N THR A 253 21.40 3.33 7.47
CA THR A 253 22.30 2.42 8.21
C THR A 253 22.13 2.55 9.71
N TYR A 254 21.97 3.78 10.24
CA TYR A 254 21.75 3.98 11.67
C TYR A 254 20.33 3.56 12.10
N ILE A 255 19.32 3.76 11.25
CA ILE A 255 17.96 3.25 11.47
C ILE A 255 17.97 1.72 11.59
N ASP A 256 18.65 1.02 10.69
CA ASP A 256 18.77 -0.42 10.72
C ASP A 256 19.49 -0.91 11.99
N PHE A 257 20.57 -0.23 12.38
CA PHE A 257 21.27 -0.50 13.63
C PHE A 257 20.36 -0.33 14.84
N CYS A 258 19.66 0.81 14.96
CA CYS A 258 18.74 1.08 16.06
C CYS A 258 17.59 0.05 16.11
N SER A 259 17.07 -0.34 14.96
CA SER A 259 16.02 -1.37 14.84
C SER A 259 16.51 -2.71 15.39
N GLN A 260 17.71 -3.17 15.00
CA GLN A 260 18.29 -4.42 15.48
C GLN A 260 18.60 -4.42 16.98
N LYS A 261 18.96 -3.26 17.53
CA LYS A 261 19.27 -3.07 18.95
C LYS A 261 18.08 -2.66 19.81
N HIS A 262 16.89 -2.55 19.22
CA HIS A 262 15.66 -2.09 19.88
C HIS A 262 15.80 -0.68 20.49
N ASP A 263 16.71 0.16 19.97
CA ASP A 263 16.83 1.57 20.33
C ASP A 263 15.74 2.39 19.62
N MET A 264 14.52 2.36 20.18
CA MET A 264 13.36 3.03 19.57
C MET A 264 13.51 4.55 19.55
N GLN A 265 14.23 5.13 20.48
CA GLN A 265 14.47 6.56 20.49
C GLN A 265 15.38 6.98 19.33
N GLY A 266 16.51 6.31 19.15
CA GLY A 266 17.40 6.49 18.02
C GLY A 266 16.69 6.26 16.69
N TYR A 267 15.93 5.15 16.62
CA TYR A 267 15.14 4.76 15.45
C TYR A 267 14.18 5.87 15.00
N LEU A 268 13.27 6.31 15.88
CA LEU A 268 12.22 7.29 15.53
C LEU A 268 12.79 8.70 15.27
N SER A 269 13.83 9.11 16.04
CA SER A 269 14.48 10.41 15.80
C SER A 269 15.19 10.48 14.45
N THR A 270 15.85 9.39 14.05
CA THR A 270 16.54 9.30 12.76
C THR A 270 15.56 9.17 11.60
N LEU A 271 14.45 8.44 11.77
CA LEU A 271 13.36 8.43 10.80
C LEU A 271 12.84 9.84 10.50
N LYS A 272 12.74 10.71 11.51
CA LYS A 272 12.33 12.10 11.30
C LYS A 272 13.32 12.86 10.40
N MET A 273 14.62 12.64 10.59
CA MET A 273 15.64 13.22 9.72
C MET A 273 15.53 12.67 8.29
N LEU A 274 15.33 11.35 8.13
CA LEU A 274 15.16 10.70 6.84
C LEU A 274 13.89 11.21 6.12
N PHE A 275 12.80 11.42 6.85
CA PHE A 275 11.55 11.93 6.28
C PHE A 275 11.66 13.36 5.76
N SER A 276 12.60 14.15 6.32
CA SER A 276 12.92 15.49 5.82
C SER A 276 13.69 15.45 4.49
N GLN A 277 14.31 14.31 4.12
CA GLN A 277 15.07 14.21 2.88
C GLN A 277 14.14 14.00 1.67
N LYS A 278 14.11 14.97 0.74
CA LYS A 278 13.28 14.90 -0.47
C LYS A 278 13.66 13.74 -1.42
N PRO A 279 14.96 13.39 -1.60
CA PRO A 279 15.34 12.28 -2.47
C PRO A 279 14.85 10.92 -1.98
N TYR A 280 14.54 10.75 -0.69
CA TYR A 280 13.96 9.50 -0.19
C TYR A 280 12.48 9.41 -0.58
N PRO A 281 12.04 8.33 -1.28
CA PRO A 281 10.71 8.26 -1.89
C PRO A 281 9.57 8.38 -0.88
N LEU A 282 8.53 9.16 -1.23
CA LEU A 282 7.35 9.36 -0.38
C LEU A 282 6.62 8.05 -0.06
N GLU A 283 6.49 7.16 -1.04
CA GLU A 283 5.84 5.86 -0.87
C GLU A 283 6.52 5.04 0.23
N ARG A 284 7.86 5.06 0.28
CA ARG A 284 8.61 4.40 1.34
C ARG A 284 8.34 5.01 2.72
N LYS A 285 8.24 6.33 2.80
CA LYS A 285 7.91 7.05 4.05
C LYS A 285 6.51 6.65 4.54
N ILE A 286 5.54 6.60 3.63
CA ILE A 286 4.17 6.17 3.92
C ILE A 286 4.13 4.71 4.40
N ASP A 287 4.83 3.79 3.73
CA ASP A 287 4.89 2.39 4.12
C ASP A 287 5.48 2.19 5.52
N ILE A 288 6.52 2.96 5.85
CA ILE A 288 7.09 2.95 7.21
C ILE A 288 6.05 3.40 8.24
N VAL A 289 5.33 4.50 8.00
CA VAL A 289 4.29 4.97 8.92
C VAL A 289 3.19 3.93 9.07
N LYS A 290 2.66 3.37 7.99
CA LYS A 290 1.65 2.31 8.03
C LYS A 290 2.11 1.11 8.86
N LYS A 291 3.37 0.71 8.72
CA LYS A 291 3.94 -0.36 9.54
C LYS A 291 4.01 0.01 11.02
N LEU A 292 4.40 1.25 11.36
CA LEU A 292 4.47 1.74 12.74
C LEU A 292 3.10 1.86 13.40
N THR A 293 2.04 2.11 12.62
CA THR A 293 0.66 2.25 13.11
C THR A 293 -0.13 0.94 13.10
N SER A 294 0.37 -0.13 12.47
CA SER A 294 -0.33 -1.42 12.35
C SER A 294 -0.41 -2.17 13.68
N ASP A 295 0.57 -2.05 14.55
CA ASP A 295 0.55 -2.60 15.90
C ASP A 295 -0.05 -1.57 16.88
N ARG A 296 -1.25 -1.81 17.33
CA ARG A 296 -2.00 -0.89 18.19
C ARG A 296 -1.28 -0.57 19.51
N ALA A 297 -0.63 -1.54 20.14
CA ALA A 297 0.07 -1.34 21.41
C ALA A 297 1.35 -0.52 21.21
N TYR A 298 2.11 -0.83 20.16
CA TYR A 298 3.29 -0.08 19.76
C TYR A 298 2.93 1.37 19.40
N TYR A 299 1.88 1.54 18.58
CA TYR A 299 1.40 2.86 18.17
C TYR A 299 0.99 3.73 19.36
N ALA A 300 0.20 3.19 20.29
CA ALA A 300 -0.21 3.92 21.49
C ALA A 300 0.98 4.36 22.34
N LYS A 301 2.01 3.50 22.49
CA LYS A 301 3.23 3.81 23.24
C LYS A 301 4.07 4.92 22.61
N HIS A 302 4.10 5.00 21.28
CA HIS A 302 4.95 5.93 20.52
C HIS A 302 4.14 7.00 19.77
N TYR A 303 2.92 7.25 20.20
CA TYR A 303 1.98 8.15 19.53
C TYR A 303 2.60 9.52 19.17
N TYR A 304 3.19 10.21 20.14
CA TYR A 304 3.76 11.55 19.93
C TYR A 304 4.94 11.55 18.94
N GLN A 305 5.79 10.54 19.02
CA GLN A 305 6.94 10.43 18.11
C GLN A 305 6.48 10.15 16.67
N ILE A 306 5.52 9.25 16.50
CA ILE A 306 4.91 8.95 15.20
C ILE A 306 4.17 10.18 14.68
N GLY A 307 3.45 10.91 15.54
CA GLY A 307 2.83 12.19 15.19
C GLY A 307 3.84 13.21 14.67
N SER A 308 5.04 13.28 15.27
CA SER A 308 6.12 14.15 14.78
C SER A 308 6.65 13.75 13.38
N LEU A 309 6.65 12.44 13.05
CA LEU A 309 6.96 11.98 11.69
C LEU A 309 5.88 12.43 10.70
N LEU A 310 4.61 12.26 11.05
CA LEU A 310 3.48 12.67 10.23
C LEU A 310 3.44 14.19 10.02
N GLN A 311 3.73 14.98 11.05
CA GLN A 311 3.87 16.43 10.92
C GLN A 311 5.00 16.81 9.94
N THR A 312 6.13 16.08 9.97
CA THR A 312 7.22 16.27 9.01
C THR A 312 6.75 15.98 7.58
N LEU A 313 5.94 14.93 7.40
CA LEU A 313 5.34 14.64 6.09
C LEU A 313 4.37 15.75 5.66
N MET A 314 3.51 16.23 6.55
CA MET A 314 2.57 17.32 6.26
C MET A 314 3.29 18.61 5.83
N ILE A 315 4.41 18.95 6.47
CA ILE A 315 5.23 20.13 6.09
C ILE A 315 5.81 19.95 4.67
N ASN A 316 6.32 18.76 4.35
CA ASN A 316 6.99 18.50 3.08
C ASN A 316 6.02 18.19 1.92
N TYR A 317 4.84 17.64 2.23
CA TYR A 317 3.85 17.15 1.25
C TYR A 317 2.41 17.56 1.63
N PRO A 318 2.12 18.86 1.81
CA PRO A 318 0.86 19.35 2.39
C PRO A 318 -0.37 19.08 1.52
N GLN A 319 -0.18 18.80 0.22
CA GLN A 319 -1.28 18.56 -0.72
C GLN A 319 -1.43 17.08 -1.10
N GLN A 320 -0.63 16.20 -0.52
CA GLN A 320 -0.71 14.77 -0.85
C GLN A 320 -1.82 14.09 -0.04
N LYS A 321 -2.84 13.60 -0.74
CA LYS A 321 -4.00 12.95 -0.11
C LYS A 321 -3.59 11.88 0.91
N SER A 322 -2.68 10.98 0.54
CA SER A 322 -2.23 9.90 1.43
C SER A 322 -1.56 10.38 2.72
N VAL A 323 -0.93 11.56 2.71
CA VAL A 323 -0.33 12.16 3.89
C VAL A 323 -1.40 12.83 4.76
N ILE A 324 -2.36 13.53 4.14
CA ILE A 324 -3.49 14.15 4.82
C ILE A 324 -4.33 13.08 5.52
N ASP A 325 -4.64 11.99 4.82
CA ASP A 325 -5.41 10.87 5.37
C ASP A 325 -4.70 10.26 6.60
N LEU A 326 -3.41 9.91 6.47
CA LEU A 326 -2.64 9.35 7.59
C LEU A 326 -2.55 10.28 8.80
N TYR A 327 -2.42 11.58 8.57
CA TYR A 327 -2.37 12.54 9.66
C TYR A 327 -3.74 12.76 10.29
N GLY A 328 -4.80 12.79 9.48
CA GLY A 328 -6.19 12.81 9.94
C GLY A 328 -6.52 11.60 10.81
N ASP A 329 -6.19 10.39 10.34
CA ASP A 329 -6.36 9.15 11.09
C ASP A 329 -5.60 9.18 12.43
N HIS A 330 -4.38 9.76 12.43
CA HIS A 330 -3.58 9.93 13.64
C HIS A 330 -4.26 10.84 14.67
N LEU A 331 -4.81 11.97 14.23
CA LEU A 331 -5.53 12.90 15.10
C LEU A 331 -6.79 12.25 15.67
N LEU A 332 -7.57 11.58 14.83
CA LEU A 332 -8.78 10.85 15.24
C LEU A 332 -8.49 9.72 16.23
N ALA A 333 -7.38 8.99 16.04
CA ALA A 333 -6.98 7.88 16.93
C ALA A 333 -6.73 8.32 18.37
N ASN A 334 -6.41 9.58 18.62
CA ASN A 334 -6.23 10.16 19.96
C ASN A 334 -7.43 11.01 20.43
N GLY A 335 -8.49 11.07 19.63
CA GLY A 335 -9.66 11.89 19.94
C GLY A 335 -9.43 13.40 19.75
N ASP A 336 -8.39 13.81 19.02
CA ASP A 336 -8.17 15.21 18.63
C ASP A 336 -9.10 15.58 17.47
N LEU A 337 -10.39 15.70 17.81
CA LEU A 337 -11.44 15.98 16.85
C LEU A 337 -11.30 17.39 16.27
N ASP A 338 -10.91 18.38 17.07
CA ASP A 338 -10.71 19.76 16.61
C ASP A 338 -9.56 19.85 15.62
N GLY A 339 -8.43 19.17 15.89
CA GLY A 339 -7.29 19.09 14.98
C GLY A 339 -7.64 18.40 13.66
N ALA A 340 -8.35 17.26 13.73
CA ALA A 340 -8.80 16.54 12.55
C ALA A 340 -9.79 17.37 11.72
N LEU A 341 -10.74 18.04 12.38
CA LEU A 341 -11.70 18.91 11.76
C LEU A 341 -11.04 20.09 11.03
N ALA A 342 -10.06 20.74 11.68
CA ALA A 342 -9.31 21.83 11.07
C ALA A 342 -8.52 21.35 9.83
N LEU A 343 -7.89 20.17 9.93
CA LEU A 343 -7.15 19.55 8.82
C LEU A 343 -8.07 19.30 7.62
N PHE A 344 -9.18 18.58 7.83
CA PHE A 344 -10.09 18.24 6.73
C PHE A 344 -10.78 19.47 6.15
N LYS A 345 -11.20 20.43 6.99
CA LYS A 345 -11.78 21.71 6.52
C LYS A 345 -10.83 22.51 5.64
N SER A 346 -9.54 22.54 5.99
CA SER A 346 -8.53 23.26 5.17
C SER A 346 -8.29 22.60 3.81
N ASN A 347 -8.69 21.33 3.64
CA ASN A 347 -8.52 20.57 2.40
C ASN A 347 -9.82 20.36 1.60
N LEU A 348 -10.94 20.94 2.01
CA LEU A 348 -12.21 20.82 1.28
C LEU A 348 -12.16 21.41 -0.14
N GLU A 349 -11.33 22.44 -0.35
CA GLU A 349 -11.14 23.10 -1.66
C GLU A 349 -9.99 22.51 -2.47
N SER A 350 -9.52 21.30 -2.15
CA SER A 350 -8.48 20.61 -2.92
C SER A 350 -8.93 20.39 -4.38
N ASP A 351 -7.95 20.33 -5.27
CA ASP A 351 -8.17 20.02 -6.69
C ASP A 351 -7.38 18.76 -7.08
N PRO A 352 -8.04 17.65 -7.47
CA PRO A 352 -9.50 17.46 -7.53
C PRO A 352 -10.14 17.38 -6.13
N PRO A 353 -11.44 17.77 -6.00
CA PRO A 353 -12.14 17.74 -4.73
C PRO A 353 -12.25 16.31 -4.20
N GLN A 354 -12.09 16.16 -2.88
CA GLN A 354 -12.12 14.85 -2.22
C GLN A 354 -13.40 14.70 -1.39
N MET A 355 -14.28 13.79 -1.82
CA MET A 355 -15.52 13.48 -1.10
C MET A 355 -15.27 13.02 0.34
N ASP A 356 -14.20 12.26 0.55
CA ASP A 356 -13.84 11.71 1.87
C ASP A 356 -13.62 12.82 2.91
N TYR A 357 -13.09 13.99 2.51
CA TYR A 357 -12.89 15.10 3.43
C TYR A 357 -14.22 15.75 3.86
N TYR A 358 -15.17 15.88 2.93
CA TYR A 358 -16.52 16.34 3.29
C TYR A 358 -17.19 15.36 4.24
N MET A 359 -17.09 14.06 3.97
CA MET A 359 -17.66 13.04 4.84
C MET A 359 -17.01 13.05 6.22
N ALA A 360 -15.68 13.14 6.30
CA ALA A 360 -14.96 13.22 7.57
C ALA A 360 -15.41 14.46 8.39
N VAL A 361 -15.53 15.63 7.75
CA VAL A 361 -16.01 16.84 8.41
C VAL A 361 -17.45 16.65 8.92
N ILE A 362 -18.34 16.10 8.10
CA ILE A 362 -19.73 15.84 8.47
C ILE A 362 -19.82 14.87 9.65
N ASP A 363 -19.05 13.77 9.61
CA ASP A 363 -19.06 12.75 10.66
C ASP A 363 -18.52 13.30 12.01
N ILE A 364 -17.45 14.10 11.96
CA ILE A 364 -16.88 14.74 13.16
C ILE A 364 -17.88 15.77 13.74
N GLU A 365 -18.45 16.65 12.90
CA GLU A 365 -19.42 17.64 13.33
C GLU A 365 -20.69 16.98 13.90
N GLU A 366 -21.13 15.85 13.31
CA GLU A 366 -22.25 15.06 13.81
C GLU A 366 -21.94 14.44 15.19
N TYR A 367 -20.73 13.89 15.37
CA TYR A 367 -20.28 13.35 16.64
C TYR A 367 -20.18 14.43 17.73
N MET A 368 -19.78 15.66 17.35
CA MET A 368 -19.73 16.82 18.25
C MET A 368 -21.11 17.49 18.45
N GLU A 369 -22.17 16.94 17.88
CA GLU A 369 -23.55 17.44 17.95
C GLU A 369 -23.75 18.87 17.37
N HIS A 370 -22.86 19.31 16.49
CA HIS A 370 -22.91 20.63 15.85
C HIS A 370 -23.89 20.63 14.68
N THR A 371 -25.19 20.53 14.97
CA THR A 371 -26.26 20.29 14.00
C THR A 371 -26.31 21.27 12.83
N ASP A 372 -26.05 22.56 13.07
CA ASP A 372 -26.07 23.59 12.01
C ASP A 372 -24.86 23.44 11.07
N SER A 373 -23.69 23.10 11.61
CA SER A 373 -22.50 22.80 10.82
C SER A 373 -22.69 21.58 9.93
N VAL A 374 -23.30 20.51 10.46
CA VAL A 374 -23.62 19.31 9.66
C VAL A 374 -24.46 19.68 8.45
N ASP A 375 -25.56 20.44 8.65
CA ASP A 375 -26.43 20.85 7.55
C ASP A 375 -25.68 21.70 6.51
N TYR A 376 -24.83 22.61 6.97
CA TYR A 376 -24.00 23.45 6.08
C TYR A 376 -23.06 22.60 5.23
N TYR A 377 -22.32 21.66 5.85
CA TYR A 377 -21.35 20.86 5.11
C TYR A 377 -22.02 19.79 4.23
N VAL A 378 -23.15 19.23 4.62
CA VAL A 378 -23.95 18.36 3.75
C VAL A 378 -24.39 19.11 2.50
N GLN A 379 -24.94 20.36 2.67
CA GLN A 379 -25.35 21.17 1.52
C GLN A 379 -24.19 21.51 0.61
N ARG A 380 -23.05 21.92 1.17
CA ARG A 380 -21.85 22.26 0.40
C ARG A 380 -21.27 21.05 -0.32
N ALA A 381 -21.27 19.87 0.31
CA ALA A 381 -20.87 18.62 -0.33
C ALA A 381 -21.79 18.27 -1.51
N MET A 382 -23.11 18.44 -1.37
CA MET A 382 -24.08 18.20 -2.46
C MET A 382 -23.87 19.14 -3.66
N GLU A 383 -23.45 20.37 -3.44
CA GLU A 383 -23.12 21.31 -4.52
C GLU A 383 -21.87 20.84 -5.30
N ARG A 384 -20.94 20.21 -4.61
CA ARG A 384 -19.69 19.73 -5.21
C ARG A 384 -19.80 18.33 -5.83
N PHE A 385 -20.66 17.49 -5.26
CA PHE A 385 -20.89 16.09 -5.65
C PHE A 385 -22.38 15.79 -5.82
N PRO A 386 -23.06 16.42 -6.79
CA PRO A 386 -24.54 16.37 -6.89
C PRO A 386 -25.08 14.98 -7.22
N ALA A 387 -24.26 14.08 -7.73
CA ALA A 387 -24.67 12.71 -8.11
C ALA A 387 -24.24 11.63 -7.10
N ASP A 388 -23.88 12.00 -5.87
CA ASP A 388 -23.50 11.02 -4.86
C ASP A 388 -24.69 10.65 -3.98
N PRO A 389 -25.14 9.36 -4.01
CA PRO A 389 -26.29 8.92 -3.21
C PRO A 389 -26.06 9.02 -1.70
N LYS A 390 -24.80 8.94 -1.22
CA LYS A 390 -24.48 9.01 0.22
C LYS A 390 -24.86 10.35 0.83
N LEU A 391 -24.71 11.43 0.08
CA LEU A 391 -25.10 12.77 0.54
C LEU A 391 -26.62 12.94 0.66
N LEU A 392 -27.36 12.39 -0.29
CA LEU A 392 -28.82 12.37 -0.20
C LEU A 392 -29.32 11.52 0.97
N ILE A 393 -28.62 10.41 1.28
CA ILE A 393 -28.90 9.61 2.47
C ILE A 393 -28.64 10.42 3.75
N ARG A 394 -27.51 11.12 3.83
CA ARG A 394 -27.23 12.03 4.96
C ARG A 394 -28.29 13.10 5.11
N LYS A 395 -28.66 13.76 4.02
CA LYS A 395 -29.75 14.75 4.00
C LYS A 395 -31.07 14.15 4.50
N ALA A 396 -31.43 12.96 4.03
CA ALA A 396 -32.63 12.26 4.44
C ALA A 396 -32.63 11.95 5.95
N ASN A 397 -31.53 11.43 6.47
CA ASN A 397 -31.35 11.17 7.90
C ASN A 397 -31.48 12.47 8.72
N ARG A 398 -30.89 13.58 8.27
CA ARG A 398 -31.03 14.88 8.92
C ARG A 398 -32.49 15.38 8.92
N GLN A 399 -33.18 15.22 7.79
CA GLN A 399 -34.61 15.57 7.67
C GLN A 399 -35.47 14.71 8.61
N TYR A 400 -35.16 13.40 8.71
CA TYR A 400 -35.83 12.48 9.65
C TYR A 400 -35.67 12.95 11.10
N MET A 401 -34.43 13.22 11.53
CA MET A 401 -34.15 13.71 12.89
C MET A 401 -34.84 15.03 13.23
N LYS A 402 -34.93 15.94 12.24
CA LYS A 402 -35.66 17.20 12.38
C LYS A 402 -37.19 17.03 12.31
N GLY A 403 -37.69 15.83 12.10
CA GLY A 403 -39.11 15.53 11.97
C GLY A 403 -39.73 15.89 10.62
N ASN A 404 -38.93 16.28 9.63
CA ASN A 404 -39.37 16.45 8.24
C ASN A 404 -39.45 15.09 7.53
N LEU A 405 -40.37 14.23 8.00
CA LEU A 405 -40.43 12.83 7.57
C LEU A 405 -40.74 12.67 6.07
N MET A 406 -41.60 13.54 5.49
CA MET A 406 -41.85 13.47 4.05
C MET A 406 -40.64 13.88 3.23
N GLY A 407 -39.92 14.93 3.64
CA GLY A 407 -38.67 15.32 2.99
C GLY A 407 -37.61 14.22 3.04
N ALA A 408 -37.52 13.47 4.15
CA ALA A 408 -36.64 12.31 4.27
C ALA A 408 -37.01 11.23 3.26
N ILE A 409 -38.31 10.89 3.12
CA ILE A 409 -38.79 9.92 2.12
C ILE A 409 -38.41 10.36 0.70
N ASP A 410 -38.59 11.64 0.37
CA ASP A 410 -38.26 12.16 -0.96
C ASP A 410 -36.77 12.07 -1.22
N SER A 411 -35.92 12.43 -0.24
CA SER A 411 -34.46 12.34 -0.37
C SER A 411 -33.97 10.90 -0.46
N PHE A 412 -34.54 9.93 0.27
CA PHE A 412 -34.23 8.51 0.09
C PHE A 412 -34.60 8.01 -1.31
N LYS A 413 -35.78 8.40 -1.83
CA LYS A 413 -36.20 8.04 -3.19
C LYS A 413 -35.30 8.66 -4.25
N GLU A 414 -34.88 9.90 -4.06
CA GLU A 414 -33.92 10.56 -4.95
C GLU A 414 -32.58 9.82 -4.95
N ALA A 415 -32.07 9.42 -3.78
CA ALA A 415 -30.84 8.63 -3.67
C ALA A 415 -30.92 7.31 -4.45
N MET A 416 -32.09 6.65 -4.49
CA MET A 416 -32.29 5.42 -5.27
C MET A 416 -32.11 5.63 -6.77
N THR A 417 -32.37 6.85 -7.28
CA THR A 417 -32.18 7.15 -8.71
C THR A 417 -30.72 7.30 -9.12
N LEU A 418 -29.84 7.48 -8.14
CA LEU A 418 -28.39 7.68 -8.35
C LEU A 418 -27.56 6.42 -8.15
N THR A 419 -28.17 5.28 -7.87
CA THR A 419 -27.46 4.01 -7.67
C THR A 419 -28.08 2.91 -8.52
N GLU A 420 -27.23 2.02 -9.03
CA GLU A 420 -27.66 0.79 -9.70
C GLU A 420 -27.67 -0.44 -8.75
N SER A 421 -27.18 -0.28 -7.51
CA SER A 421 -27.12 -1.35 -6.53
C SER A 421 -28.50 -1.69 -5.99
N ASP A 422 -29.02 -2.88 -6.31
CA ASP A 422 -30.27 -3.39 -5.77
C ASP A 422 -30.25 -3.56 -4.25
N SER A 423 -29.08 -3.91 -3.69
CA SER A 423 -28.89 -3.98 -2.24
C SER A 423 -29.10 -2.61 -1.58
N LEU A 424 -28.44 -1.55 -2.12
CA LEU A 424 -28.61 -0.20 -1.60
C LEU A 424 -30.04 0.31 -1.80
N LYS A 425 -30.65 0.07 -2.97
CA LYS A 425 -32.06 0.40 -3.21
C LYS A 425 -32.97 -0.30 -2.19
N GLY A 426 -32.69 -1.58 -1.89
CA GLY A 426 -33.43 -2.34 -0.88
C GLY A 426 -33.28 -1.75 0.54
N GLU A 427 -32.08 -1.35 0.94
CA GLU A 427 -31.86 -0.65 2.21
C GLU A 427 -32.63 0.67 2.28
N LEU A 428 -32.57 1.47 1.22
CA LEU A 428 -33.26 2.77 1.16
C LEU A 428 -34.79 2.61 1.21
N TRP A 429 -35.35 1.57 0.56
CA TRP A 429 -36.75 1.25 0.72
C TRP A 429 -37.08 0.82 2.16
N GLY A 430 -36.16 0.16 2.87
CA GLY A 430 -36.29 -0.11 4.30
C GLY A 430 -36.43 1.16 5.11
N TYR A 431 -35.51 2.14 4.91
CA TYR A 431 -35.60 3.45 5.59
C TYR A 431 -36.87 4.25 5.24
N VAL A 432 -37.37 4.12 4.01
CA VAL A 432 -38.66 4.68 3.62
C VAL A 432 -39.78 4.01 4.42
N GLY A 433 -39.75 2.69 4.61
CA GLY A 433 -40.70 1.95 5.44
C GLY A 433 -40.68 2.41 6.90
N ASP A 434 -39.48 2.48 7.51
CA ASP A 434 -39.30 2.97 8.88
C ASP A 434 -39.82 4.41 9.03
N THR A 435 -39.62 5.26 8.01
CA THR A 435 -40.11 6.65 8.03
C THR A 435 -41.63 6.72 7.95
N TYR A 436 -42.29 5.87 7.16
CA TYR A 436 -43.75 5.79 7.15
C TYR A 436 -44.30 5.26 8.47
N HIS A 437 -43.63 4.29 9.12
CA HIS A 437 -44.01 3.85 10.47
C HIS A 437 -43.93 5.00 11.47
N ALA A 438 -42.83 5.76 11.46
CA ALA A 438 -42.70 6.95 12.34
C ALA A 438 -43.80 7.98 12.11
N ILE A 439 -44.31 8.15 10.86
CA ILE A 439 -45.47 9.00 10.56
C ILE A 439 -46.74 8.44 11.23
N ALA A 440 -46.97 7.14 11.15
CA ALA A 440 -48.14 6.47 11.76
C ALA A 440 -48.11 6.63 13.29
N GLU A 441 -47.03 6.26 13.94
CA GLU A 441 -46.84 6.34 15.38
C GLU A 441 -47.02 7.76 15.94
N ARG A 442 -46.33 8.73 15.33
CA ARG A 442 -46.45 10.14 15.76
C ARG A 442 -47.85 10.67 15.67
N ARG A 443 -48.65 10.28 14.66
CA ARG A 443 -50.05 10.62 14.52
C ARG A 443 -50.92 9.97 15.58
N GLU A 444 -50.66 8.75 15.95
CA GLU A 444 -51.37 8.07 17.05
C GLU A 444 -51.09 8.73 18.38
N GLN A 445 -49.83 9.05 18.69
CA GLN A 445 -49.44 9.77 19.91
C GLN A 445 -50.16 11.15 20.01
N LEU A 446 -50.22 11.92 18.91
CA LEU A 446 -50.92 13.19 18.85
C LEU A 446 -52.43 13.02 19.04
N ALA A 447 -53.02 11.95 18.50
CA ALA A 447 -54.46 11.66 18.68
C ALA A 447 -54.81 11.27 20.12
N MET A 448 -53.99 10.45 20.77
CA MET A 448 -54.13 10.02 22.17
C MET A 448 -53.97 11.20 23.15
N ALA A 449 -53.04 12.11 22.87
CA ALA A 449 -52.76 13.26 23.74
C ALA A 449 -53.87 14.33 23.72
N LYS A 450 -54.93 14.19 22.92
CA LYS A 450 -56.03 15.17 22.71
C LYS A 450 -55.53 16.60 22.46
N ILE A 451 -54.34 16.75 21.95
CA ILE A 451 -53.72 18.04 21.69
C ILE A 451 -54.31 18.57 20.38
N LYS A 452 -55.32 19.44 20.47
CA LYS A 452 -55.68 20.33 19.38
C LYS A 452 -54.57 21.37 19.21
N ARG A 453 -53.46 21.01 18.63
CA ARG A 453 -52.40 21.96 18.33
C ARG A 453 -52.30 22.20 16.83
N ASP A 454 -51.91 23.42 16.55
CA ASP A 454 -51.57 23.99 15.27
C ASP A 454 -50.88 22.96 14.36
N THR A 455 -51.61 22.49 13.36
CA THR A 455 -51.11 21.51 12.36
C THR A 455 -50.10 22.13 11.41
N SER A 456 -49.77 23.42 11.58
CA SER A 456 -48.75 24.10 10.76
C SER A 456 -47.34 23.58 11.00
N ALA A 457 -47.03 23.08 12.20
CA ALA A 457 -45.73 22.47 12.52
C ALA A 457 -45.56 21.05 11.95
N TYR A 458 -46.59 20.38 11.46
CA TYR A 458 -46.56 19.01 10.94
C TYR A 458 -47.44 18.85 9.70
N PRO A 459 -46.92 19.16 8.50
CA PRO A 459 -47.70 19.23 7.26
C PRO A 459 -48.17 17.86 6.73
N VAL A 460 -47.82 16.75 7.38
CA VAL A 460 -48.20 15.41 6.89
C VAL A 460 -49.67 15.13 7.20
N LYS A 461 -50.53 15.23 6.21
CA LYS A 461 -51.98 14.97 6.30
C LYS A 461 -52.34 13.47 6.20
N MET A 462 -51.38 12.56 6.27
CA MET A 462 -51.59 11.12 6.10
C MET A 462 -52.22 10.50 7.35
N LYS A 463 -53.25 9.65 7.18
CA LYS A 463 -53.86 8.90 8.29
C LYS A 463 -52.93 7.77 8.74
N PRO A 464 -52.87 7.41 10.06
CA PRO A 464 -52.00 6.31 10.56
C PRO A 464 -52.15 5.02 9.75
N LYS A 465 -53.36 4.53 9.54
CA LYS A 465 -53.62 3.33 8.75
C LYS A 465 -53.03 3.39 7.36
N LYS A 466 -53.14 4.53 6.67
CA LYS A 466 -52.53 4.69 5.33
C LYS A 466 -51.02 4.73 5.41
N ALA A 467 -50.45 5.35 6.44
CA ALA A 467 -48.99 5.35 6.64
C ALA A 467 -48.43 3.94 6.88
N MET A 468 -49.15 3.10 7.64
CA MET A 468 -48.78 1.68 7.83
C MET A 468 -48.92 0.87 6.54
N GLU A 469 -49.93 1.14 5.69
CA GLU A 469 -50.05 0.50 4.36
C GLU A 469 -48.83 0.84 3.45
N GLU A 470 -48.43 2.13 3.44
CA GLU A 470 -47.23 2.57 2.70
C GLU A 470 -45.94 2.01 3.31
N CYS A 471 -45.84 1.87 4.65
CA CYS A 471 -44.74 1.21 5.33
C CYS A 471 -44.57 -0.23 4.82
N PHE A 472 -45.63 -1.03 4.86
CA PHE A 472 -45.57 -2.42 4.38
C PHE A 472 -45.27 -2.53 2.88
N ALA A 473 -45.84 -1.64 2.06
CA ALA A 473 -45.51 -1.59 0.63
C ALA A 473 -44.04 -1.23 0.36
N ALA A 474 -43.46 -0.38 1.20
CA ALA A 474 -42.04 -0.06 1.11
C ALA A 474 -41.15 -1.24 1.50
N TYR A 475 -41.50 -1.98 2.56
CA TYR A 475 -40.77 -3.18 2.96
C TYR A 475 -40.89 -4.32 1.93
N ASP A 476 -42.07 -4.48 1.28
CA ASP A 476 -42.22 -5.44 0.19
C ASP A 476 -41.25 -5.13 -0.97
N LYS A 477 -41.12 -3.84 -1.34
CA LYS A 477 -40.15 -3.39 -2.33
C LYS A 477 -38.71 -3.61 -1.87
N ALA A 478 -38.41 -3.31 -0.60
CA ALA A 478 -37.09 -3.54 -0.02
C ALA A 478 -36.65 -4.98 -0.14
N LEU A 479 -37.52 -5.93 0.27
CA LEU A 479 -37.24 -7.37 0.23
C LEU A 479 -37.29 -7.96 -1.19
N SER A 480 -38.00 -7.33 -2.14
CA SER A 480 -37.94 -7.73 -3.55
C SER A 480 -36.58 -7.44 -4.19
N LEU A 481 -35.87 -6.40 -3.75
CA LEU A 481 -34.55 -5.98 -4.23
C LEU A 481 -33.41 -6.60 -3.41
N TYR A 482 -33.63 -6.70 -2.10
CA TYR A 482 -32.65 -7.25 -1.16
C TYR A 482 -33.33 -8.21 -0.17
N PRO A 483 -33.58 -9.47 -0.58
CA PRO A 483 -34.32 -10.46 0.23
C PRO A 483 -33.70 -10.78 1.58
N ASP A 484 -32.39 -10.70 1.70
CA ASP A 484 -31.61 -10.99 2.91
C ASP A 484 -31.26 -9.73 3.73
N ASN A 485 -32.06 -8.67 3.62
CA ASN A 485 -31.92 -7.51 4.50
C ASN A 485 -32.48 -7.83 5.90
N ALA A 486 -31.58 -8.20 6.82
CA ALA A 486 -31.95 -8.64 8.17
C ALA A 486 -32.72 -7.56 8.95
N MET A 487 -32.36 -6.28 8.80
CA MET A 487 -33.04 -5.15 9.46
C MET A 487 -34.49 -5.04 8.97
N VAL A 488 -34.69 -5.04 7.66
CA VAL A 488 -36.05 -4.94 7.07
C VAL A 488 -36.90 -6.15 7.45
N LEU A 489 -36.31 -7.37 7.38
CA LEU A 489 -37.00 -8.59 7.81
C LEU A 489 -37.46 -8.50 9.26
N ASN A 490 -36.60 -8.03 10.16
CA ASN A 490 -36.94 -7.86 11.58
C ASN A 490 -38.03 -6.81 11.78
N ASN A 491 -37.85 -5.60 11.24
CA ASN A 491 -38.79 -4.49 11.44
C ASN A 491 -40.17 -4.81 10.86
N TYR A 492 -40.19 -5.39 9.67
CA TYR A 492 -41.45 -5.81 9.03
C TYR A 492 -42.16 -6.89 9.88
N ALA A 493 -41.43 -7.90 10.35
CA ALA A 493 -41.99 -8.94 11.20
C ALA A 493 -42.55 -8.39 12.51
N TYR A 494 -41.83 -7.47 13.14
CA TYR A 494 -42.28 -6.79 14.35
C TYR A 494 -43.58 -6.02 14.12
N PHE A 495 -43.63 -5.15 13.10
CA PHE A 495 -44.81 -4.32 12.84
C PHE A 495 -46.03 -5.17 12.40
N LEU A 496 -45.84 -6.25 11.66
CA LEU A 496 -46.93 -7.20 11.39
C LEU A 496 -47.49 -7.77 12.71
N SER A 497 -46.60 -8.13 13.64
CA SER A 497 -47.00 -8.74 14.91
C SER A 497 -47.72 -7.74 15.84
N VAL A 498 -47.33 -6.48 15.80
CA VAL A 498 -47.99 -5.38 16.56
C VAL A 498 -49.37 -5.08 15.98
N GLU A 499 -49.50 -5.00 14.65
CA GLU A 499 -50.76 -4.81 13.95
C GLU A 499 -51.70 -6.03 13.99
N GLY A 500 -51.25 -7.16 14.56
CA GLY A 500 -52.04 -8.38 14.61
C GLY A 500 -52.28 -9.01 13.24
N ARG A 501 -51.37 -8.87 12.31
CA ARG A 501 -51.48 -9.32 10.92
C ARG A 501 -50.44 -10.42 10.63
N ASP A 502 -50.80 -11.40 9.84
CA ASP A 502 -49.94 -12.40 9.19
C ASP A 502 -48.77 -12.89 10.08
N PHE A 503 -49.10 -13.44 11.24
CA PHE A 503 -48.09 -13.94 12.20
C PHE A 503 -47.21 -15.04 11.61
N GLU A 504 -47.69 -15.85 10.67
CA GLU A 504 -46.92 -16.91 10.02
C GLU A 504 -45.80 -16.27 9.17
N ARG A 505 -46.13 -15.28 8.36
CA ARG A 505 -45.14 -14.51 7.59
C ARG A 505 -44.15 -13.81 8.50
N ALA A 506 -44.63 -13.18 9.57
CA ALA A 506 -43.80 -12.53 10.58
C ALA A 506 -42.80 -13.54 11.20
N LEU A 507 -43.25 -14.74 11.51
CA LEU A 507 -42.39 -15.79 12.07
C LEU A 507 -41.28 -16.21 11.07
N ILE A 508 -41.61 -16.38 9.81
CA ILE A 508 -40.65 -16.75 8.76
C ILE A 508 -39.57 -15.64 8.65
N MET A 509 -40.01 -14.37 8.57
CA MET A 509 -39.09 -13.24 8.44
C MET A 509 -38.21 -13.06 9.67
N SER A 510 -38.75 -13.13 10.88
CA SER A 510 -37.96 -13.02 12.11
C SER A 510 -36.99 -14.20 12.29
N THR A 511 -37.36 -15.40 11.84
CA THR A 511 -36.45 -16.54 11.81
C THR A 511 -35.29 -16.26 10.86
N ARG A 512 -35.58 -15.75 9.65
CA ARG A 512 -34.53 -15.43 8.66
C ARG A 512 -33.63 -14.30 9.16
N ALA A 513 -34.18 -13.25 9.77
CA ALA A 513 -33.37 -12.16 10.36
C ALA A 513 -32.35 -12.69 11.39
N ASN A 514 -32.78 -13.60 12.28
CA ASN A 514 -31.90 -14.22 13.27
C ASN A 514 -30.86 -15.18 12.68
N GLN A 515 -31.13 -15.81 11.51
CA GLN A 515 -30.13 -16.59 10.79
C GLN A 515 -29.05 -15.71 10.16
N LEU A 516 -29.45 -14.54 9.65
CA LEU A 516 -28.55 -13.58 8.99
C LEU A 516 -27.68 -12.78 9.98
N SER A 517 -28.19 -12.58 11.19
CA SER A 517 -27.49 -11.81 12.23
C SER A 517 -27.61 -12.57 13.56
N GLU A 518 -26.77 -13.56 13.75
CA GLU A 518 -26.73 -14.37 14.96
C GLU A 518 -26.41 -13.51 16.20
N ASN A 519 -27.08 -13.83 17.30
CA ASN A 519 -26.87 -13.16 18.61
C ASN A 519 -27.22 -11.66 18.68
N ASN A 520 -28.11 -11.20 17.81
CA ASN A 520 -28.69 -9.85 17.93
C ASN A 520 -29.88 -9.88 18.92
N SER A 521 -29.75 -9.20 20.06
CA SER A 521 -30.75 -9.18 21.14
C SER A 521 -32.11 -8.64 20.65
N THR A 522 -32.12 -7.61 19.82
CA THR A 522 -33.33 -7.00 19.26
C THR A 522 -34.07 -7.97 18.31
N TYR A 523 -33.33 -8.70 17.48
CA TYR A 523 -33.94 -9.66 16.55
C TYR A 523 -34.49 -10.89 17.30
N LEU A 524 -33.81 -11.32 18.34
CA LEU A 524 -34.32 -12.37 19.23
C LEU A 524 -35.57 -11.92 19.98
N ASP A 525 -35.62 -10.68 20.48
CA ASP A 525 -36.81 -10.12 21.13
C ASP A 525 -38.02 -10.09 20.20
N THR A 526 -37.84 -9.60 18.95
CA THR A 526 -38.89 -9.62 17.93
C THR A 526 -39.40 -11.04 17.69
N HIS A 527 -38.49 -12.02 17.55
CA HIS A 527 -38.86 -13.42 17.34
C HIS A 527 -39.63 -13.99 18.53
N ALA A 528 -39.17 -13.74 19.74
CA ALA A 528 -39.86 -14.15 20.96
C ALA A 528 -41.25 -13.52 21.09
N TRP A 529 -41.38 -12.24 20.75
CA TRP A 529 -42.65 -11.53 20.75
C TRP A 529 -43.66 -12.14 19.76
N ILE A 530 -43.21 -12.51 18.56
CA ILE A 530 -44.04 -13.19 17.55
C ILE A 530 -44.48 -14.58 18.07
N LEU A 531 -43.57 -15.36 18.66
CA LEU A 531 -43.90 -16.64 19.30
C LEU A 531 -44.94 -16.46 20.42
N TYR A 532 -44.80 -15.42 21.24
CA TYR A 532 -45.78 -15.05 22.25
C TYR A 532 -47.17 -14.77 21.65
N LYS A 533 -47.22 -13.98 20.57
CA LYS A 533 -48.46 -13.69 19.86
C LYS A 533 -49.12 -14.93 19.25
N LEU A 534 -48.34 -15.92 18.89
CA LEU A 534 -48.79 -17.23 18.39
C LEU A 534 -49.19 -18.20 19.53
N GLY A 535 -49.11 -17.79 20.79
CA GLY A 535 -49.39 -18.69 21.95
C GLY A 535 -48.32 -19.69 22.30
N LYS A 536 -47.14 -19.64 21.67
CA LYS A 536 -46.00 -20.52 21.90
C LYS A 536 -45.12 -19.99 23.03
N TYR A 537 -45.71 -19.87 24.23
CA TYR A 537 -45.12 -19.15 25.37
C TYR A 537 -43.80 -19.75 25.87
N GLU A 538 -43.65 -21.07 25.89
CA GLU A 538 -42.43 -21.73 26.33
C GLU A 538 -41.26 -21.51 25.36
N GLU A 539 -41.54 -21.55 24.06
CA GLU A 539 -40.54 -21.22 23.03
C GLU A 539 -40.16 -19.74 23.13
N ALA A 540 -41.16 -18.84 23.29
CA ALA A 540 -40.95 -17.42 23.49
C ALA A 540 -40.06 -17.12 24.71
N ARG A 541 -40.31 -17.79 25.84
CA ARG A 541 -39.51 -17.65 27.09
C ARG A 541 -38.03 -18.00 26.84
N ASN A 542 -37.78 -19.10 26.15
CA ASN A 542 -36.39 -19.53 25.88
C ASN A 542 -35.64 -18.56 25.00
N VAL A 543 -36.29 -18.05 23.94
CA VAL A 543 -35.70 -17.07 23.04
C VAL A 543 -35.49 -15.71 23.75
N GLN A 544 -36.50 -15.25 24.53
CA GLN A 544 -36.41 -13.96 25.22
C GLN A 544 -35.32 -13.98 26.29
N ARG A 545 -35.14 -15.10 26.97
CA ARG A 545 -34.05 -15.26 27.92
C ARG A 545 -32.68 -15.12 27.24
N LYS A 546 -32.52 -15.69 26.03
CA LYS A 546 -31.30 -15.50 25.26
C LYS A 546 -31.11 -14.03 24.83
N ALA A 547 -32.20 -13.36 24.42
CA ALA A 547 -32.15 -11.94 24.09
C ALA A 547 -31.64 -11.09 25.28
N LEU A 548 -32.20 -11.31 26.48
CA LEU A 548 -31.79 -10.61 27.69
C LEU A 548 -30.35 -10.90 28.13
N MET A 549 -29.82 -12.10 27.86
CA MET A 549 -28.41 -12.43 28.17
C MET A 549 -27.44 -11.69 27.24
N LEU A 550 -27.87 -11.34 26.02
CA LEU A 550 -27.07 -10.66 25.01
C LEU A 550 -27.27 -9.13 25.07
N ASP A 551 -28.31 -8.67 25.75
CA ASP A 551 -28.56 -7.24 25.87
C ASP A 551 -27.59 -6.59 26.86
N THR A 552 -26.82 -5.62 26.35
CA THR A 552 -25.88 -4.80 27.12
C THR A 552 -26.44 -3.43 27.50
N THR A 553 -27.62 -3.10 26.99
CA THR A 553 -28.25 -1.77 27.12
C THR A 553 -29.25 -1.69 28.24
N GLY A 554 -29.75 -2.83 28.74
CA GLY A 554 -30.82 -2.87 29.72
C GLY A 554 -32.17 -2.43 29.17
N SER A 555 -32.47 -2.84 27.94
CA SER A 555 -33.68 -2.42 27.19
C SER A 555 -34.96 -2.68 27.96
N GLU A 556 -35.72 -1.63 28.24
CA GLU A 556 -37.03 -1.68 28.89
C GLU A 556 -38.05 -2.52 28.10
N ALA A 557 -37.95 -2.50 26.75
CA ALA A 557 -38.82 -3.28 25.87
C ALA A 557 -38.63 -4.78 26.05
N LEU A 558 -37.35 -5.24 26.09
CA LEU A 558 -37.04 -6.65 26.31
C LEU A 558 -37.54 -7.15 27.66
N LEU A 559 -37.41 -6.33 28.71
CA LEU A 559 -37.88 -6.63 30.04
C LEU A 559 -39.40 -6.69 30.11
N MET A 560 -40.09 -5.78 29.42
CA MET A 560 -41.58 -5.76 29.32
C MET A 560 -42.07 -7.03 28.62
N HIS A 561 -41.53 -7.36 27.46
CA HIS A 561 -41.91 -8.56 26.68
C HIS A 561 -41.66 -9.83 27.52
N TYR A 562 -40.56 -9.92 28.26
CA TYR A 562 -40.30 -11.06 29.10
C TYR A 562 -41.30 -11.20 30.23
N GLY A 563 -41.68 -10.07 30.88
CA GLY A 563 -42.75 -10.03 31.86
C GLY A 563 -44.08 -10.53 31.30
N ASP A 564 -44.45 -10.06 30.07
CA ASP A 564 -45.69 -10.48 29.39
C ASP A 564 -45.69 -11.99 29.07
N ILE A 565 -44.55 -12.55 28.64
CA ILE A 565 -44.37 -13.98 28.38
C ILE A 565 -44.50 -14.80 29.67
N LEU A 566 -43.86 -14.37 30.76
CA LEU A 566 -43.93 -15.04 32.06
C LEU A 566 -45.36 -15.04 32.64
N TYR A 567 -46.08 -13.91 32.48
CA TYR A 567 -47.47 -13.83 32.89
C TYR A 567 -48.34 -14.83 32.13
N ALA A 568 -48.14 -14.99 30.84
CA ALA A 568 -48.87 -15.96 30.01
C ALA A 568 -48.56 -17.42 30.39
N LEU A 569 -47.40 -17.68 31.06
CA LEU A 569 -47.00 -18.95 31.61
C LEU A 569 -47.46 -19.17 33.07
N ASP A 570 -48.29 -18.28 33.61
CA ASP A 570 -48.80 -18.21 35.00
C ASP A 570 -47.67 -18.01 36.05
N ASP A 571 -46.48 -17.58 35.65
CA ASP A 571 -45.40 -17.18 36.56
C ASP A 571 -45.57 -15.70 36.96
N LYS A 572 -46.58 -15.45 37.72
CA LYS A 572 -47.03 -14.09 38.13
C LYS A 572 -45.96 -13.34 38.92
N PHE A 573 -45.23 -14.06 39.79
CA PHE A 573 -44.17 -13.48 40.63
C PHE A 573 -43.01 -12.94 39.77
N MET A 574 -42.54 -13.73 38.87
CA MET A 574 -41.45 -13.30 37.95
C MET A 574 -41.94 -12.25 36.96
N ALA A 575 -43.18 -12.34 36.47
CA ALA A 575 -43.76 -11.32 35.60
C ALA A 575 -43.75 -9.95 36.28
N GLU A 576 -44.25 -9.85 37.55
CA GLU A 576 -44.21 -8.61 38.32
C GLU A 576 -42.79 -8.08 38.49
N THR A 577 -41.82 -8.99 38.77
CA THR A 577 -40.42 -8.62 38.95
C THR A 577 -39.83 -8.00 37.68
N TYR A 578 -40.10 -8.57 36.51
CA TYR A 578 -39.58 -8.04 35.26
C TYR A 578 -40.28 -6.77 34.80
N TRP A 579 -41.56 -6.59 35.02
CA TRP A 579 -42.24 -5.32 34.76
C TRP A 579 -41.74 -4.18 35.67
N LYS A 580 -41.41 -4.46 36.94
CA LYS A 580 -40.74 -3.48 37.81
C LYS A 580 -39.34 -3.11 37.33
N LYS A 581 -38.56 -4.10 36.91
CA LYS A 581 -37.25 -3.83 36.28
C LYS A 581 -37.37 -3.02 35.00
N ALA A 582 -38.39 -3.26 34.18
CA ALA A 582 -38.67 -2.46 33.02
C ALA A 582 -38.98 -0.99 33.37
N LEU A 583 -39.73 -0.75 34.45
CA LEU A 583 -40.00 0.59 34.98
C LEU A 583 -38.70 1.28 35.43
N GLU A 584 -37.81 0.56 36.12
CA GLU A 584 -36.51 1.07 36.53
C GLU A 584 -35.61 1.39 35.32
N ALA A 585 -35.75 0.64 34.22
CA ALA A 585 -35.05 0.84 32.97
C ALA A 585 -35.68 1.97 32.10
N GLY A 586 -36.79 2.58 32.50
CA GLY A 586 -37.39 3.72 31.83
C GLY A 586 -38.69 3.43 31.06
N ALA A 587 -39.30 2.26 31.18
CA ALA A 587 -40.60 1.96 30.57
C ALA A 587 -41.71 2.94 31.01
N ASP A 588 -42.70 3.20 30.14
CA ASP A 588 -43.83 4.06 30.47
C ASP A 588 -44.55 3.55 31.70
N PRO A 589 -44.60 4.35 32.79
CA PRO A 589 -45.25 3.95 34.05
C PRO A 589 -46.69 3.49 33.86
N ARG A 590 -47.44 4.10 32.95
CA ARG A 590 -48.85 3.75 32.70
C ARG A 590 -49.00 2.34 32.12
N LEU A 591 -48.08 1.95 31.23
CA LEU A 591 -48.07 0.60 30.65
C LEU A 591 -47.71 -0.47 31.68
N VAL A 592 -46.78 -0.16 32.60
CA VAL A 592 -46.40 -1.03 33.70
C VAL A 592 -47.53 -1.17 34.71
N GLU A 593 -48.15 -0.05 35.14
CA GLU A 593 -49.31 -0.03 36.03
C GLU A 593 -50.49 -0.84 35.49
N GLN A 594 -50.78 -0.71 34.19
CA GLN A 594 -51.83 -1.51 33.54
C GLN A 594 -51.59 -3.01 33.65
N ARG A 595 -50.32 -3.44 33.57
CA ARG A 595 -49.96 -4.87 33.73
C ARG A 595 -50.01 -5.33 35.20
N LEU A 596 -49.55 -4.50 36.09
CA LEU A 596 -49.58 -4.79 37.53
C LEU A 596 -51.02 -4.81 38.07
N SER A 597 -51.94 -4.00 37.53
CA SER A 597 -53.38 -4.06 37.96
C SER A 597 -54.03 -5.38 37.56
N LYS A 598 -53.69 -5.99 36.43
CA LYS A 598 -54.20 -7.30 36.02
C LYS A 598 -53.82 -8.41 37.04
N LEU A 599 -52.67 -8.30 37.69
CA LEU A 599 -52.27 -9.26 38.75
C LEU A 599 -53.18 -9.17 39.98
N LYS A 600 -53.63 -7.94 40.34
CA LYS A 600 -54.50 -7.71 41.53
C LYS A 600 -55.89 -8.26 41.27
N GLU A 601 -56.47 -7.98 40.11
CA GLU A 601 -57.81 -8.49 39.72
C GLU A 601 -57.88 -10.02 39.74
N THR A 602 -56.82 -10.71 39.30
CA THR A 602 -56.76 -12.20 39.33
C THR A 602 -56.46 -12.79 40.70
N SER A 603 -56.01 -12.00 41.69
CA SER A 603 -55.84 -12.44 43.11
C SER A 603 -57.09 -12.28 43.93
N ASP A 604 -58.02 -11.37 43.57
CA ASP A 604 -59.27 -11.14 44.28
C ASP A 604 -60.41 -12.10 43.84
N GLU A 605 -60.20 -12.83 42.74
CA GLU A 605 -61.13 -13.86 42.23
C GLU A 605 -60.85 -15.28 42.78
N LYS A 606 -59.84 -15.47 43.62
CA LYS A 606 -59.49 -16.73 44.30
C LYS A 606 -59.70 -16.60 45.78
#